data_b798e6ae11651cd1e2bdd803fd9ce98e
#
_entry.id   b798e6ae11651cd1e2bdd803fd9ce98e
#
_cell.length_a   1.000
_cell.length_b   1.000
_cell.length_c   1.000
_cell.angle_alpha   90.00
_cell.angle_beta   90.00
_cell.angle_gamma   90.00
#
_symmetry.space_group_name_H-M   'P 1'
#
loop_
_entity.id
_entity.type
_entity.pdbx_description
1 polymer ?
#
loop_
_entity_poly.entity_id
_entity_poly.type
_entity_poly.pdbx_seq_one_letter_code
_entity_poly.pdbx_strand_id
1 'polypeptide(L)'
;MLKHLYIKNFTLIDQLDIDFHPGFSVITGETGAGKSIILGAIGLLLGNRADSKLVKRPQGDDGRTVKCTIEAHFDLSRYDFAPFFEENDLDFDPDDTIIRRELTSTGKSRSFINDMPVSQQLMRQLGEQLIDIHSQHQNLLLQKDDFQLNVVDIIADNGQDRAAFSEAFTRYREAEQRLRSLEKQIEASEQNRDFLQFQYNELSAAQLVEGEQEQLEQEGETLNHAGDIKTAIYTADNLLSGDDRGAVMQVRMAAQQLQSIASVYPKTQELANRLDSVHIELDDIAHEVAADMESIDFDPSRQDAIIARLDQIYSLQQKYRVSTVAELLQLQASIQQQLESIENADGDLALLRQEVAGQEKLCREKAQQLTLSRTASARKVEAEMHARLVPLGIPNVRFEVEVKPAPLSASGADHVVFLFSANRGTPLQPVSQVASGGEIARVMLSLKAMISGTIKLPTIIFDEIDTGVSGKIAEKMAMIMEDMGAGGRQVISITHLPQIASRGLHHYKVEKTDTPEGTESHMRQLSADERVGEIAMMLSGENVTEAALENARALLSTH
;
A
#
# COMPACT_ATOMS: atom_id res chain seq x y z
N MET A 1 -16.08 27.74 -3.55
CA MET A 1 -17.43 27.76 -4.19
C MET A 1 -17.25 27.76 -5.70
N LEU A 2 -18.10 27.09 -6.44
CA LEU A 2 -18.09 27.12 -7.91
C LEU A 2 -18.39 28.53 -8.41
N LYS A 3 -17.45 29.17 -9.11
CA LYS A 3 -17.60 30.53 -9.68
C LYS A 3 -18.02 30.49 -11.13
N HIS A 4 -17.41 29.59 -11.90
CA HIS A 4 -17.56 29.56 -13.33
C HIS A 4 -17.52 28.12 -13.85
N LEU A 5 -18.33 27.82 -14.88
CA LEU A 5 -18.35 26.53 -15.54
C LEU A 5 -18.32 26.73 -17.05
N TYR A 6 -17.29 26.18 -17.67
CA TYR A 6 -17.14 26.14 -19.13
C TYR A 6 -17.23 24.70 -19.62
N ILE A 7 -18.08 24.46 -20.63
CA ILE A 7 -18.26 23.17 -21.28
C ILE A 7 -18.20 23.37 -22.79
N LYS A 8 -17.43 22.55 -23.49
CA LYS A 8 -17.35 22.55 -24.94
C LYS A 8 -17.40 21.14 -25.53
N ASN A 9 -18.21 20.94 -26.56
CA ASN A 9 -18.38 19.69 -27.31
C ASN A 9 -18.78 18.50 -26.40
N PHE A 10 -19.75 18.68 -25.53
CA PHE A 10 -20.22 17.67 -24.61
C PHE A 10 -21.70 17.31 -24.86
N THR A 11 -21.97 16.10 -25.29
CA THR A 11 -23.33 15.57 -25.61
C THR A 11 -24.14 16.53 -26.46
N LEU A 12 -25.17 17.21 -25.91
CA LEU A 12 -25.99 18.20 -26.59
C LEU A 12 -25.50 19.64 -26.42
N ILE A 13 -24.43 19.84 -25.63
CA ILE A 13 -23.84 21.17 -25.40
C ILE A 13 -22.72 21.37 -26.41
N ASP A 14 -22.87 22.35 -27.29
CA ASP A 14 -21.80 22.82 -28.15
C ASP A 14 -20.81 23.67 -27.37
N GLN A 15 -21.32 24.75 -26.77
CA GLN A 15 -20.58 25.59 -25.84
C GLN A 15 -21.50 26.11 -24.75
N LEU A 16 -21.06 26.01 -23.51
CA LEU A 16 -21.65 26.63 -22.34
C LEU A 16 -20.58 27.41 -21.59
N ASP A 17 -20.91 28.61 -21.20
CA ASP A 17 -20.06 29.53 -20.47
C ASP A 17 -20.95 30.27 -19.47
N ILE A 18 -20.85 29.91 -18.15
CA ILE A 18 -21.83 30.37 -17.16
C ILE A 18 -21.19 30.66 -15.81
N ASP A 19 -21.54 31.80 -15.24
CA ASP A 19 -21.13 32.19 -13.89
C ASP A 19 -22.15 31.73 -12.85
N PHE A 20 -21.64 31.26 -11.72
CA PHE A 20 -22.43 30.90 -10.54
C PHE A 20 -22.11 31.84 -9.38
N HIS A 21 -23.07 32.03 -8.51
CA HIS A 21 -22.98 32.97 -7.39
C HIS A 21 -23.15 32.26 -6.04
N PRO A 22 -22.65 32.84 -4.94
CA PRO A 22 -22.88 32.35 -3.58
C PRO A 22 -24.37 32.36 -3.22
N GLY A 23 -24.75 31.57 -2.21
CA GLY A 23 -26.12 31.48 -1.72
C GLY A 23 -26.94 30.39 -2.41
N PHE A 24 -28.26 30.53 -2.38
CA PHE A 24 -29.16 29.55 -2.95
C PHE A 24 -29.50 29.88 -4.40
N SER A 25 -29.10 29.02 -5.31
CA SER A 25 -29.39 29.11 -6.76
C SER A 25 -30.34 27.99 -7.21
N VAL A 26 -31.17 28.27 -8.21
CA VAL A 26 -32.07 27.26 -8.80
C VAL A 26 -31.82 27.13 -10.30
N ILE A 27 -31.96 25.89 -10.78
CA ILE A 27 -31.90 25.55 -12.20
C ILE A 27 -33.24 24.93 -12.59
N THR A 28 -33.96 25.59 -13.53
CA THR A 28 -35.20 25.09 -14.10
C THR A 28 -35.03 24.70 -15.57
N GLY A 29 -36.03 24.10 -16.16
CA GLY A 29 -36.07 23.70 -17.56
C GLY A 29 -36.90 22.43 -17.76
N GLU A 30 -37.30 22.15 -18.98
CA GLU A 30 -38.10 20.98 -19.30
C GLU A 30 -37.39 19.66 -18.98
N THR A 31 -38.17 18.60 -18.73
CA THR A 31 -37.63 17.25 -18.55
C THR A 31 -36.89 16.82 -19.82
N GLY A 32 -35.62 16.43 -19.67
CA GLY A 32 -34.77 16.10 -20.81
C GLY A 32 -34.09 17.30 -21.49
N ALA A 33 -34.30 18.55 -21.02
CA ALA A 33 -33.68 19.75 -21.61
C ALA A 33 -32.17 19.83 -21.45
N GLY A 34 -31.53 18.91 -20.76
CA GLY A 34 -30.06 18.91 -20.59
C GLY A 34 -29.59 19.15 -19.15
N LYS A 35 -30.50 19.27 -18.15
CA LYS A 35 -30.14 19.41 -16.73
C LYS A 35 -29.20 18.30 -16.28
N SER A 36 -29.53 17.04 -16.58
CA SER A 36 -28.69 15.87 -16.28
C SER A 36 -27.37 15.86 -17.06
N ILE A 37 -27.30 16.55 -18.21
CA ILE A 37 -26.08 16.67 -19.01
C ILE A 37 -25.07 17.57 -18.29
N ILE A 38 -25.55 18.70 -17.74
CA ILE A 38 -24.69 19.61 -16.94
C ILE A 38 -24.15 18.90 -15.71
N LEU A 39 -25.00 18.13 -15.00
CA LEU A 39 -24.54 17.30 -13.88
C LEU A 39 -23.56 16.22 -14.30
N GLY A 40 -23.77 15.62 -15.48
CA GLY A 40 -22.84 14.67 -16.06
C GLY A 40 -21.46 15.30 -16.34
N ALA A 41 -21.44 16.54 -16.84
CA ALA A 41 -20.21 17.30 -17.04
C ALA A 41 -19.48 17.58 -15.71
N ILE A 42 -20.22 18.08 -14.70
CA ILE A 42 -19.68 18.28 -13.35
C ILE A 42 -19.18 16.96 -12.77
N GLY A 43 -19.93 15.86 -12.93
CA GLY A 43 -19.49 14.54 -12.48
C GLY A 43 -18.17 14.06 -13.09
N LEU A 44 -17.87 14.46 -14.33
CA LEU A 44 -16.56 14.18 -14.95
C LEU A 44 -15.42 14.98 -14.30
N LEU A 45 -15.67 16.21 -13.88
CA LEU A 45 -14.71 17.01 -13.08
C LEU A 45 -14.49 16.38 -11.70
N LEU A 46 -15.51 15.74 -11.13
CA LEU A 46 -15.40 15.00 -9.87
C LEU A 46 -14.77 13.61 -10.04
N GLY A 47 -14.12 13.33 -11.18
CA GLY A 47 -13.38 12.09 -11.41
C GLY A 47 -14.22 10.88 -11.84
N ASN A 48 -15.45 11.05 -12.30
CA ASN A 48 -16.23 9.97 -12.87
C ASN A 48 -15.59 9.42 -14.16
N ARG A 49 -15.90 8.16 -14.49
CA ARG A 49 -15.41 7.54 -15.73
C ARG A 49 -15.97 8.27 -16.94
N ALA A 50 -15.10 8.53 -17.91
CA ALA A 50 -15.44 9.16 -19.16
C ALA A 50 -15.74 8.09 -20.23
N ASP A 51 -16.82 8.31 -21.02
CA ASP A 51 -17.11 7.55 -22.23
C ASP A 51 -16.88 8.47 -23.44
N SER A 52 -16.21 7.99 -24.48
CA SER A 52 -15.99 8.72 -25.73
C SER A 52 -17.30 9.09 -26.45
N LYS A 53 -18.40 8.38 -26.17
CA LYS A 53 -19.74 8.68 -26.67
C LYS A 53 -20.29 10.02 -26.16
N LEU A 54 -19.74 10.55 -25.07
CA LEU A 54 -20.13 11.83 -24.49
C LEU A 54 -19.55 13.02 -25.27
N VAL A 55 -18.59 12.80 -26.17
CA VAL A 55 -18.02 13.85 -27.02
C VAL A 55 -18.97 14.14 -28.18
N LYS A 56 -19.51 15.37 -28.24
CA LYS A 56 -20.34 15.84 -29.37
C LYS A 56 -19.48 15.88 -30.63
N ARG A 57 -19.94 15.20 -31.69
CA ARG A 57 -19.28 15.22 -33.01
C ARG A 57 -20.07 16.13 -33.96
N PRO A 58 -19.38 17.01 -34.69
CA PRO A 58 -20.03 17.79 -35.76
C PRO A 58 -20.63 16.85 -36.83
N GLN A 59 -21.73 17.25 -37.45
CA GLN A 59 -22.25 16.57 -38.64
C GLN A 59 -21.26 16.69 -39.80
N GLY A 60 -20.91 15.57 -40.44
CA GLY A 60 -19.91 15.53 -41.52
C GLY A 60 -18.47 15.35 -41.03
N ASP A 61 -18.30 14.69 -39.90
CA ASP A 61 -16.99 14.41 -39.29
C ASP A 61 -16.06 13.70 -40.29
N ASP A 62 -15.03 14.42 -40.76
CA ASP A 62 -13.96 13.94 -41.67
C ASP A 62 -12.99 12.97 -40.98
N GLY A 63 -13.37 12.33 -39.86
CA GLY A 63 -12.51 11.45 -39.07
C GLY A 63 -11.48 12.20 -38.21
N ARG A 64 -11.61 13.51 -38.03
CA ARG A 64 -10.76 14.32 -37.15
C ARG A 64 -11.07 14.03 -35.68
N THR A 65 -10.04 14.04 -34.85
CA THR A 65 -10.22 13.91 -33.41
C THR A 65 -10.87 15.16 -32.83
N VAL A 66 -12.10 15.03 -32.35
CA VAL A 66 -12.82 16.10 -31.65
C VAL A 66 -12.42 16.08 -30.18
N LYS A 67 -12.20 17.27 -29.62
CA LYS A 67 -11.88 17.46 -28.20
C LYS A 67 -13.10 18.05 -27.48
N CYS A 68 -13.51 17.40 -26.41
CA CYS A 68 -14.42 17.93 -25.41
C CYS A 68 -13.59 18.50 -24.25
N THR A 69 -13.95 19.68 -23.78
CA THR A 69 -13.33 20.34 -22.63
C THR A 69 -14.41 20.73 -21.63
N ILE A 70 -14.19 20.34 -20.36
CA ILE A 70 -15.02 20.77 -19.24
C ILE A 70 -14.06 21.40 -18.23
N GLU A 71 -14.37 22.61 -17.80
CA GLU A 71 -13.55 23.40 -16.90
C GLU A 71 -14.42 24.08 -15.86
N ALA A 72 -13.99 24.07 -14.61
CA ALA A 72 -14.68 24.74 -13.52
C ALA A 72 -13.67 25.52 -12.67
N HIS A 73 -14.05 26.72 -12.30
CA HIS A 73 -13.31 27.64 -11.46
C HIS A 73 -13.93 27.71 -10.07
N PHE A 74 -13.10 27.62 -9.04
CA PHE A 74 -13.53 27.61 -7.65
C PHE A 74 -12.86 28.71 -6.84
N ASP A 75 -13.65 29.45 -6.07
CA ASP A 75 -13.15 30.26 -4.96
C ASP A 75 -13.07 29.40 -3.71
N LEU A 76 -11.84 29.15 -3.25
CA LEU A 76 -11.49 28.36 -2.06
C LEU A 76 -10.91 29.23 -0.93
N SER A 77 -10.91 30.55 -1.07
CA SER A 77 -10.29 31.49 -0.12
C SER A 77 -10.81 31.37 1.33
N ARG A 78 -12.03 30.82 1.51
CA ARG A 78 -12.66 30.61 2.82
C ARG A 78 -12.52 29.19 3.37
N TYR A 79 -11.75 28.34 2.69
CA TYR A 79 -11.63 26.92 2.98
C TYR A 79 -10.17 26.54 3.16
N ASP A 80 -9.88 25.58 4.00
CA ASP A 80 -8.51 25.13 4.29
C ASP A 80 -8.12 24.00 3.33
N PHE A 81 -7.73 24.35 2.11
CA PHE A 81 -7.25 23.42 1.09
C PHE A 81 -5.73 23.44 0.91
N ALA A 82 -5.02 24.40 1.51
CA ALA A 82 -3.56 24.49 1.37
C ALA A 82 -2.83 23.18 1.67
N PRO A 83 -3.16 22.43 2.75
CA PRO A 83 -2.49 21.16 3.02
C PRO A 83 -2.66 20.12 1.90
N PHE A 84 -3.84 20.05 1.26
CA PHE A 84 -4.08 19.13 0.16
C PHE A 84 -3.18 19.42 -1.04
N PHE A 85 -3.00 20.70 -1.38
CA PHE A 85 -2.16 21.11 -2.51
C PHE A 85 -0.67 20.91 -2.20
N GLU A 86 -0.23 21.21 -0.98
CA GLU A 86 1.15 20.98 -0.52
C GLU A 86 1.51 19.47 -0.51
N GLU A 87 0.64 18.62 0.03
CA GLU A 87 0.87 17.16 0.08
C GLU A 87 0.97 16.50 -1.31
N ASN A 88 0.38 17.13 -2.33
CA ASN A 88 0.34 16.60 -3.69
C ASN A 88 1.21 17.36 -4.70
N ASP A 89 2.09 18.25 -4.22
CA ASP A 89 2.99 19.09 -5.05
C ASP A 89 2.23 19.86 -6.15
N LEU A 90 1.07 20.45 -5.81
CA LEU A 90 0.25 21.24 -6.72
C LEU A 90 0.30 22.74 -6.41
N ASP A 91 0.31 23.57 -7.44
CA ASP A 91 0.13 25.00 -7.29
C ASP A 91 -1.27 25.33 -6.74
N PHE A 92 -1.36 26.17 -5.71
CA PHE A 92 -2.61 26.55 -5.08
C PHE A 92 -2.92 28.05 -5.31
N ASP A 93 -4.01 28.32 -6.00
CA ASP A 93 -4.63 29.63 -6.07
C ASP A 93 -5.98 29.58 -5.35
N PRO A 94 -6.09 30.14 -4.13
CA PRO A 94 -7.31 30.10 -3.34
C PRO A 94 -8.46 30.89 -3.95
N ASP A 95 -8.18 31.93 -4.74
CA ASP A 95 -9.21 32.78 -5.33
C ASP A 95 -9.73 32.24 -6.65
N ASP A 96 -8.95 31.41 -7.35
CA ASP A 96 -9.31 30.86 -8.65
C ASP A 96 -8.67 29.47 -8.92
N THR A 97 -9.05 28.49 -8.13
CA THR A 97 -8.64 27.10 -8.36
C THR A 97 -9.38 26.52 -9.56
N ILE A 98 -8.63 26.08 -10.58
CA ILE A 98 -9.18 25.57 -11.84
C ILE A 98 -9.11 24.04 -11.87
N ILE A 99 -10.23 23.38 -12.17
CA ILE A 99 -10.28 21.95 -12.46
C ILE A 99 -10.75 21.78 -13.91
N ARG A 100 -9.94 21.06 -14.71
CA ARG A 100 -10.24 20.83 -16.12
C ARG A 100 -10.16 19.35 -16.49
N ARG A 101 -11.16 18.91 -17.27
CA ARG A 101 -11.22 17.57 -17.86
C ARG A 101 -11.26 17.69 -19.37
N GLU A 102 -10.39 16.94 -20.05
CA GLU A 102 -10.35 16.88 -21.50
C GLU A 102 -10.61 15.45 -21.98
N LEU A 103 -11.54 15.31 -22.92
CA LEU A 103 -11.89 14.05 -23.55
C LEU A 103 -11.74 14.17 -25.05
N THR A 104 -11.32 13.08 -25.70
CA THR A 104 -11.28 13.02 -27.16
C THR A 104 -12.26 11.99 -27.70
N SER A 105 -12.73 12.20 -28.92
CA SER A 105 -13.59 11.23 -29.63
C SER A 105 -12.91 9.87 -29.83
N THR A 106 -11.59 9.77 -29.64
CA THR A 106 -10.78 8.54 -29.68
C THR A 106 -10.67 7.84 -28.32
N GLY A 107 -11.31 8.38 -27.26
CA GLY A 107 -11.33 7.79 -25.92
C GLY A 107 -10.16 8.18 -24.99
N LYS A 108 -9.27 9.08 -25.41
CA LYS A 108 -8.23 9.61 -24.51
C LYS A 108 -8.85 10.61 -23.54
N SER A 109 -8.49 10.51 -22.26
CA SER A 109 -8.96 11.40 -21.20
C SER A 109 -7.77 11.95 -20.41
N ARG A 110 -7.81 13.25 -20.10
CA ARG A 110 -6.79 13.95 -19.30
C ARG A 110 -7.47 14.81 -18.23
N SER A 111 -6.85 14.89 -17.07
CA SER A 111 -7.31 15.69 -15.94
C SER A 111 -6.25 16.72 -15.58
N PHE A 112 -6.68 17.92 -15.19
CA PHE A 112 -5.78 19.00 -14.81
C PHE A 112 -6.33 19.72 -13.58
N ILE A 113 -5.43 20.12 -12.69
CA ILE A 113 -5.68 21.03 -11.57
C ILE A 113 -4.69 22.18 -11.72
N ASN A 114 -5.17 23.42 -11.80
CA ASN A 114 -4.35 24.64 -12.04
C ASN A 114 -3.34 24.42 -13.18
N ASP A 115 -3.83 23.91 -14.34
CA ASP A 115 -3.06 23.54 -15.53
C ASP A 115 -2.03 22.41 -15.35
N MET A 116 -1.81 21.90 -14.15
CA MET A 116 -0.96 20.74 -13.90
C MET A 116 -1.71 19.43 -14.24
N PRO A 117 -1.11 18.52 -15.03
CA PRO A 117 -1.72 17.25 -15.34
C PRO A 117 -1.72 16.33 -14.11
N VAL A 118 -2.90 15.81 -13.75
CA VAL A 118 -3.07 14.97 -12.57
C VAL A 118 -3.71 13.62 -12.90
N SER A 119 -3.57 12.65 -11.98
CA SER A 119 -4.27 11.39 -12.07
C SER A 119 -5.79 11.57 -11.86
N GLN A 120 -6.58 10.67 -12.43
CA GLN A 120 -8.03 10.68 -12.19
C GLN A 120 -8.39 10.46 -10.70
N GLN A 121 -7.57 9.73 -9.98
CA GLN A 121 -7.73 9.48 -8.55
C GLN A 121 -7.55 10.77 -7.75
N LEU A 122 -6.52 11.54 -8.03
CA LEU A 122 -6.25 12.82 -7.35
C LEU A 122 -7.35 13.84 -7.66
N MET A 123 -7.79 13.93 -8.93
CA MET A 123 -8.94 14.76 -9.32
C MET A 123 -10.20 14.38 -8.55
N ARG A 124 -10.44 13.07 -8.34
CA ARG A 124 -11.59 12.61 -7.55
C ARG A 124 -11.48 13.02 -6.08
N GLN A 125 -10.30 12.87 -5.47
CA GLN A 125 -10.06 13.24 -4.07
C GLN A 125 -10.34 14.74 -3.83
N LEU A 126 -9.90 15.60 -4.75
CA LEU A 126 -10.21 17.02 -4.67
C LEU A 126 -11.69 17.28 -4.95
N GLY A 127 -12.25 16.70 -6.00
CA GLY A 127 -13.62 16.90 -6.41
C GLY A 127 -14.64 16.55 -5.32
N GLU A 128 -14.44 15.46 -4.60
CA GLU A 128 -15.29 15.02 -3.48
C GLU A 128 -15.27 16.00 -2.30
N GLN A 129 -14.24 16.85 -2.19
CA GLN A 129 -14.14 17.91 -1.19
C GLN A 129 -14.74 19.24 -1.69
N LEU A 130 -14.91 19.43 -3.00
CA LEU A 130 -15.39 20.67 -3.59
C LEU A 130 -16.88 20.73 -3.83
N ILE A 131 -17.44 19.64 -4.36
CA ILE A 131 -18.87 19.55 -4.72
C ILE A 131 -19.45 18.26 -4.20
N ASP A 132 -20.58 18.39 -3.50
CA ASP A 132 -21.44 17.28 -3.12
C ASP A 132 -22.70 17.32 -4.00
N ILE A 133 -22.86 16.35 -4.89
CA ILE A 133 -24.04 16.22 -5.74
C ILE A 133 -25.00 15.22 -5.10
N HIS A 134 -26.22 15.62 -4.83
CA HIS A 134 -27.27 14.75 -4.35
C HIS A 134 -28.35 14.56 -5.42
N SER A 135 -28.47 13.35 -5.94
CA SER A 135 -29.46 12.96 -6.93
C SER A 135 -30.29 11.75 -6.47
N GLN A 136 -31.39 11.51 -7.11
CA GLN A 136 -32.30 10.36 -6.82
C GLN A 136 -31.55 9.00 -6.90
N HIS A 137 -30.47 8.91 -7.69
CA HIS A 137 -29.63 7.71 -7.81
C HIS A 137 -28.56 7.59 -6.73
N GLN A 138 -28.31 8.63 -5.94
CA GLN A 138 -27.30 8.63 -4.86
C GLN A 138 -27.85 8.22 -3.48
N ASN A 139 -29.05 7.69 -3.38
CA ASN A 139 -29.53 7.00 -2.18
C ASN A 139 -28.61 5.87 -1.70
N LEU A 140 -27.66 5.44 -2.57
CA LEU A 140 -26.55 4.53 -2.25
C LEU A 140 -25.60 5.06 -1.17
N LEU A 141 -25.51 6.39 -0.95
CA LEU A 141 -24.65 6.94 0.12
C LEU A 141 -25.18 6.56 1.51
N LEU A 142 -26.51 6.53 1.69
CA LEU A 142 -27.13 6.06 2.94
C LEU A 142 -26.91 4.56 3.20
N GLN A 143 -26.53 3.80 2.17
CA GLN A 143 -26.20 2.39 2.29
C GLN A 143 -24.74 2.17 2.73
N LYS A 144 -23.90 3.21 2.66
CA LYS A 144 -22.51 3.12 3.10
C LYS A 144 -22.43 3.35 4.61
N ASP A 145 -21.96 2.36 5.32
CA ASP A 145 -21.76 2.41 6.76
C ASP A 145 -20.87 3.60 7.18
N ASP A 146 -19.83 3.88 6.40
CA ASP A 146 -18.93 5.00 6.63
C ASP A 146 -19.62 6.36 6.61
N PHE A 147 -20.67 6.55 5.78
CA PHE A 147 -21.42 7.80 5.74
C PHE A 147 -22.20 8.02 7.03
N GLN A 148 -22.91 6.99 7.51
CA GLN A 148 -23.74 7.09 8.72
C GLN A 148 -22.86 7.32 9.95
N LEU A 149 -21.73 6.60 10.04
CA LEU A 149 -20.73 6.81 11.10
C LEU A 149 -20.19 8.24 11.08
N ASN A 150 -19.84 8.74 9.87
CA ASN A 150 -19.27 10.08 9.71
C ASN A 150 -20.28 11.19 10.12
N VAL A 151 -21.57 11.04 9.83
CA VAL A 151 -22.60 11.97 10.28
C VAL A 151 -22.62 12.06 11.80
N VAL A 152 -22.57 10.92 12.50
CA VAL A 152 -22.54 10.88 13.97
C VAL A 152 -21.27 11.52 14.51
N ASP A 153 -20.10 11.24 13.92
CA ASP A 153 -18.82 11.81 14.31
C ASP A 153 -18.77 13.33 14.11
N ILE A 154 -19.36 13.84 13.03
CA ILE A 154 -19.45 15.29 12.77
C ILE A 154 -20.27 15.97 13.84
N ILE A 155 -21.44 15.42 14.21
CA ILE A 155 -22.33 15.97 15.23
C ILE A 155 -21.72 15.81 16.63
N ALA A 156 -20.88 14.79 16.83
CA ALA A 156 -20.13 14.58 18.05
C ALA A 156 -19.02 15.62 18.26
N ASP A 157 -18.55 16.23 17.17
CA ASP A 157 -17.33 17.07 17.17
C ASP A 157 -16.14 16.36 17.85
N ASN A 158 -16.00 15.04 17.56
CA ASN A 158 -15.05 14.15 18.22
C ASN A 158 -13.72 14.02 17.47
N GLY A 159 -13.32 15.04 16.70
CA GLY A 159 -12.11 15.02 15.90
C GLY A 159 -10.84 14.67 16.67
N GLN A 160 -10.71 15.17 17.91
CA GLN A 160 -9.57 14.86 18.78
C GLN A 160 -9.57 13.39 19.25
N ASP A 161 -10.74 12.86 19.62
CA ASP A 161 -10.85 11.45 20.02
C ASP A 161 -10.55 10.52 18.85
N ARG A 162 -11.00 10.86 17.64
CA ARG A 162 -10.69 10.12 16.40
C ARG A 162 -9.19 10.12 16.09
N ALA A 163 -8.53 11.28 16.23
CA ALA A 163 -7.08 11.39 16.03
C ALA A 163 -6.32 10.53 17.05
N ALA A 164 -6.70 10.61 18.33
CA ALA A 164 -6.09 9.83 19.40
C ALA A 164 -6.31 8.32 19.21
N PHE A 165 -7.50 7.92 18.75
CA PHE A 165 -7.77 6.52 18.42
C PHE A 165 -6.95 6.06 17.20
N SER A 166 -6.91 6.85 16.13
CA SER A 166 -6.15 6.53 14.91
C SER A 166 -4.66 6.30 15.21
N GLU A 167 -4.07 7.15 16.06
CA GLU A 167 -2.68 6.97 16.49
C GLU A 167 -2.50 5.67 17.28
N ALA A 168 -3.38 5.39 18.24
CA ALA A 168 -3.33 4.16 19.04
C ALA A 168 -3.53 2.91 18.17
N PHE A 169 -4.45 2.96 17.21
CA PHE A 169 -4.71 1.87 16.27
C PHE A 169 -3.52 1.59 15.35
N THR A 170 -2.87 2.63 14.85
CA THR A 170 -1.67 2.49 14.01
C THR A 170 -0.55 1.80 14.80
N ARG A 171 -0.27 2.26 16.03
CA ARG A 171 0.74 1.63 16.91
C ARG A 171 0.41 0.17 17.23
N TYR A 172 -0.86 -0.13 17.50
CA TYR A 172 -1.30 -1.51 17.72
C TYR A 172 -1.06 -2.39 16.49
N ARG A 173 -1.43 -1.90 15.30
CA ARG A 173 -1.24 -2.66 14.04
C ARG A 173 0.23 -2.87 13.70
N GLU A 174 1.08 -1.90 13.94
CA GLU A 174 2.53 -2.03 13.75
C GLU A 174 3.13 -3.06 14.71
N ALA A 175 2.74 -3.05 15.98
CA ALA A 175 3.18 -4.04 16.96
C ALA A 175 2.69 -5.45 16.59
N GLU A 176 1.43 -5.60 16.17
CA GLU A 176 0.87 -6.87 15.71
C GLU A 176 1.60 -7.40 14.46
N GLN A 177 1.95 -6.54 13.53
CA GLN A 177 2.70 -6.93 12.33
C GLN A 177 4.11 -7.39 12.67
N ARG A 178 4.80 -6.67 13.60
CA ARG A 178 6.13 -7.08 14.10
C ARG A 178 6.07 -8.45 14.78
N LEU A 179 5.05 -8.68 15.62
CA LEU A 179 4.84 -9.97 16.29
C LEU A 179 4.66 -11.10 15.27
N ARG A 180 3.78 -10.95 14.31
CA ARG A 180 3.55 -11.95 13.25
C ARG A 180 4.79 -12.22 12.40
N SER A 181 5.60 -11.19 12.15
CA SER A 181 6.86 -11.35 11.41
C SER A 181 7.88 -12.17 12.21
N LEU A 182 8.02 -11.88 13.51
CA LEU A 182 8.91 -12.60 14.40
C LEU A 182 8.46 -14.07 14.59
N GLU A 183 7.17 -14.32 14.78
CA GLU A 183 6.60 -15.68 14.89
C GLU A 183 6.92 -16.52 13.65
N LYS A 184 6.79 -15.96 12.44
CA LYS A 184 7.17 -16.64 11.20
C LYS A 184 8.67 -16.91 11.08
N GLN A 185 9.51 -15.97 11.54
CA GLN A 185 10.96 -16.16 11.53
C GLN A 185 11.37 -17.28 12.48
N ILE A 186 10.80 -17.32 13.68
CA ILE A 186 11.04 -18.39 14.67
C ILE A 186 10.62 -19.74 14.10
N GLU A 187 9.40 -19.85 13.56
CA GLU A 187 8.91 -21.09 12.96
C GLU A 187 9.83 -21.62 11.84
N ALA A 188 10.32 -20.71 10.97
CA ALA A 188 11.27 -21.09 9.93
C ALA A 188 12.65 -21.50 10.49
N SER A 189 13.07 -20.90 11.59
CA SER A 189 14.35 -21.18 12.25
C SER A 189 14.30 -22.48 13.04
N GLU A 190 13.19 -22.77 13.72
CA GLU A 190 13.01 -24.03 14.46
C GLU A 190 13.06 -25.26 13.56
N GLN A 191 12.52 -25.19 12.33
CA GLN A 191 12.60 -26.28 11.35
C GLN A 191 14.04 -26.66 11.01
N ASN A 192 14.98 -25.75 11.13
CA ASN A 192 16.41 -25.96 10.83
C ASN A 192 17.28 -26.17 12.09
N ARG A 193 16.72 -25.99 13.29
CA ARG A 193 17.49 -26.01 14.54
C ARG A 193 18.26 -27.30 14.74
N ASP A 194 17.60 -28.46 14.56
CA ASP A 194 18.25 -29.76 14.76
C ASP A 194 19.40 -29.99 13.78
N PHE A 195 19.25 -29.52 12.55
CA PHE A 195 20.29 -29.58 11.54
C PHE A 195 21.47 -28.66 11.87
N LEU A 196 21.21 -27.43 12.26
CA LEU A 196 22.26 -26.48 12.70
C LEU A 196 22.99 -27.01 13.94
N GLN A 197 22.26 -27.57 14.90
CA GLN A 197 22.85 -28.16 16.11
C GLN A 197 23.75 -29.37 15.77
N PHE A 198 23.34 -30.21 14.85
CA PHE A 198 24.16 -31.32 14.36
C PHE A 198 25.46 -30.82 13.72
N GLN A 199 25.38 -29.83 12.84
CA GLN A 199 26.52 -29.24 12.17
C GLN A 199 27.48 -28.58 13.17
N TYR A 200 26.95 -27.81 14.13
CA TYR A 200 27.76 -27.18 15.18
C TYR A 200 28.51 -28.21 16.01
N ASN A 201 27.85 -29.28 16.46
CA ASN A 201 28.44 -30.33 17.26
C ASN A 201 29.54 -31.07 16.50
N GLU A 202 29.35 -31.33 15.21
CA GLU A 202 30.35 -31.99 14.35
C GLU A 202 31.60 -31.10 14.18
N LEU A 203 31.44 -29.84 13.85
CA LEU A 203 32.56 -28.90 13.72
C LEU A 203 33.26 -28.64 15.04
N SER A 204 32.52 -28.55 16.14
CA SER A 204 33.04 -28.35 17.48
C SER A 204 33.85 -29.60 17.96
N ALA A 205 33.32 -30.80 17.68
CA ALA A 205 34.01 -32.06 18.01
C ALA A 205 35.33 -32.24 17.23
N ALA A 206 35.43 -31.64 16.06
CA ALA A 206 36.66 -31.68 15.25
C ALA A 206 37.81 -30.88 15.86
N GLN A 207 37.55 -29.95 16.80
CA GLN A 207 38.56 -29.12 17.47
C GLN A 207 39.58 -28.51 16.51
N LEU A 208 39.09 -27.87 15.45
CA LEU A 208 39.89 -27.28 14.41
C LEU A 208 40.68 -26.08 14.94
N VAL A 209 41.94 -25.96 14.50
CA VAL A 209 42.85 -24.86 14.85
C VAL A 209 43.28 -24.15 13.56
N GLU A 210 43.25 -22.83 13.57
CA GLU A 210 43.70 -22.03 12.43
C GLU A 210 45.18 -22.28 12.11
N GLY A 211 45.51 -22.55 10.84
CA GLY A 211 46.86 -22.85 10.39
C GLY A 211 47.31 -24.29 10.64
N GLU A 212 46.49 -25.15 11.28
CA GLU A 212 46.80 -26.55 11.57
C GLU A 212 47.05 -27.36 10.29
N GLN A 213 46.24 -27.12 9.28
CA GLN A 213 46.30 -27.87 8.01
C GLN A 213 47.64 -27.65 7.32
N GLU A 214 48.06 -26.41 7.16
CA GLU A 214 49.31 -26.04 6.49
C GLU A 214 50.53 -26.58 7.23
N GLN A 215 50.46 -26.58 8.57
CA GLN A 215 51.55 -27.17 9.41
C GLN A 215 51.63 -28.69 9.23
N LEU A 216 50.49 -29.38 9.25
CA LEU A 216 50.42 -30.83 9.06
C LEU A 216 50.81 -31.24 7.64
N GLU A 217 50.43 -30.48 6.62
CA GLU A 217 50.85 -30.74 5.24
C GLU A 217 52.35 -30.62 5.10
N GLN A 218 52.98 -29.56 5.66
CA GLN A 218 54.43 -29.36 5.63
C GLN A 218 55.18 -30.43 6.41
N GLU A 219 54.69 -30.81 7.62
CA GLU A 219 55.31 -31.87 8.44
C GLU A 219 55.18 -33.23 7.72
N GLY A 220 54.00 -33.52 7.13
CA GLY A 220 53.77 -34.76 6.38
C GLY A 220 54.67 -34.90 5.14
N GLU A 221 54.86 -33.81 4.39
CA GLU A 221 55.80 -33.79 3.26
C GLU A 221 57.23 -34.09 3.70
N THR A 222 57.68 -33.49 4.82
CA THR A 222 59.00 -33.71 5.39
C THR A 222 59.19 -35.18 5.81
N LEU A 223 58.20 -35.77 6.49
CA LEU A 223 58.23 -37.16 6.92
C LEU A 223 58.18 -38.15 5.74
N ASN A 224 57.44 -37.88 4.68
CA ASN A 224 57.43 -38.68 3.46
C ASN A 224 58.82 -38.72 2.82
N HIS A 225 59.47 -37.58 2.70
CA HIS A 225 60.83 -37.53 2.18
C HIS A 225 61.84 -38.27 3.09
N ALA A 226 61.69 -38.15 4.42
CA ALA A 226 62.50 -38.88 5.36
C ALA A 226 62.33 -40.42 5.25
N GLY A 227 61.06 -40.87 5.03
CA GLY A 227 60.70 -42.27 4.78
C GLY A 227 61.34 -42.83 3.51
N ASP A 228 61.24 -42.08 2.40
CA ASP A 228 61.85 -42.46 1.12
C ASP A 228 63.39 -42.51 1.22
N ILE A 229 63.98 -41.50 1.86
CA ILE A 229 65.44 -41.45 2.09
C ILE A 229 65.92 -42.64 2.96
N LYS A 230 65.24 -42.91 4.07
CA LYS A 230 65.53 -44.05 4.94
C LYS A 230 65.44 -45.38 4.21
N THR A 231 64.45 -45.58 3.39
CA THR A 231 64.28 -46.77 2.57
C THR A 231 65.38 -46.93 1.53
N ALA A 232 65.81 -45.81 0.89
CA ALA A 232 66.86 -45.82 -0.10
C ALA A 232 68.20 -46.15 0.58
N ILE A 233 68.52 -45.50 1.72
CA ILE A 233 69.72 -45.73 2.50
C ILE A 233 69.78 -47.17 3.07
N TYR A 234 68.63 -47.68 3.60
CA TYR A 234 68.53 -49.06 4.06
C TYR A 234 68.80 -50.06 2.94
N THR A 235 68.25 -49.79 1.74
CA THR A 235 68.49 -50.63 0.57
C THR A 235 69.99 -50.60 0.15
N ALA A 236 70.63 -49.44 0.19
CA ALA A 236 72.06 -49.25 -0.11
C ALA A 236 72.91 -49.97 0.91
N ASP A 237 72.64 -49.85 2.22
CA ASP A 237 73.35 -50.55 3.28
C ASP A 237 73.27 -52.08 3.10
N ASN A 238 72.06 -52.63 2.87
CA ASN A 238 71.89 -54.06 2.61
C ASN A 238 72.65 -54.58 1.39
N LEU A 239 72.80 -53.76 0.34
CA LEU A 239 73.59 -54.13 -0.84
C LEU A 239 75.04 -54.07 -0.60
N LEU A 240 75.50 -53.13 0.24
CA LEU A 240 76.94 -53.00 0.60
C LEU A 240 77.40 -53.96 1.71
N SER A 241 76.62 -54.02 2.82
CA SER A 241 77.03 -54.66 4.07
C SER A 241 76.20 -55.95 4.37
N GLY A 242 75.18 -56.30 3.55
CA GLY A 242 74.26 -57.41 3.84
C GLY A 242 74.99 -58.76 3.94
N ASP A 243 74.76 -59.49 5.01
CA ASP A 243 75.37 -60.79 5.37
C ASP A 243 76.15 -61.45 4.23
N ASP A 244 76.44 -62.68 4.12
CA ASP A 244 77.31 -63.34 3.14
C ASP A 244 77.26 -62.90 1.66
N ARG A 245 76.43 -61.85 1.27
CA ARG A 245 76.29 -61.35 -0.09
C ARG A 245 76.53 -59.85 -0.26
N GLY A 246 76.95 -59.18 0.77
CA GLY A 246 77.29 -57.75 0.68
C GLY A 246 78.50 -57.51 -0.25
N ALA A 247 78.43 -56.38 -0.99
CA ALA A 247 79.48 -56.04 -1.97
C ALA A 247 80.84 -55.96 -1.35
N VAL A 248 80.99 -55.42 -0.14
CA VAL A 248 82.25 -55.32 0.62
C VAL A 248 82.87 -56.70 0.84
N MET A 249 82.06 -57.66 1.30
CA MET A 249 82.54 -59.04 1.55
C MET A 249 82.91 -59.75 0.24
N GLN A 250 82.10 -59.61 -0.81
CA GLN A 250 82.35 -60.23 -2.12
C GLN A 250 83.60 -59.72 -2.77
N VAL A 251 83.87 -58.40 -2.72
CA VAL A 251 85.10 -57.82 -3.25
C VAL A 251 86.31 -58.31 -2.44
N ARG A 252 86.21 -58.38 -1.13
CA ARG A 252 87.25 -58.92 -0.25
C ARG A 252 87.55 -60.38 -0.58
N MET A 253 86.53 -61.22 -0.73
CA MET A 253 86.73 -62.62 -1.11
C MET A 253 87.40 -62.75 -2.48
N ALA A 254 87.02 -61.96 -3.46
CA ALA A 254 87.64 -61.92 -4.78
C ALA A 254 89.13 -61.51 -4.72
N ALA A 255 89.43 -60.48 -3.92
CA ALA A 255 90.81 -60.05 -3.66
C ALA A 255 91.69 -61.20 -3.04
N GLN A 256 91.17 -61.84 -2.02
CA GLN A 256 91.85 -62.98 -1.36
C GLN A 256 92.10 -64.19 -2.30
N GLN A 257 91.10 -64.50 -3.16
CA GLN A 257 91.25 -65.59 -4.16
C GLN A 257 92.36 -65.25 -5.15
N LEU A 258 92.39 -64.05 -5.69
CA LEU A 258 93.43 -63.61 -6.61
C LEU A 258 94.83 -63.51 -5.92
N GLN A 259 94.90 -63.08 -4.66
CA GLN A 259 96.06 -63.05 -3.85
C GLN A 259 96.66 -64.45 -3.59
N SER A 260 95.78 -65.44 -3.34
CA SER A 260 96.26 -66.82 -3.08
C SER A 260 96.99 -67.46 -4.24
N ILE A 261 96.73 -67.06 -5.46
CA ILE A 261 97.31 -67.59 -6.71
C ILE A 261 98.46 -66.66 -7.22
N ALA A 262 98.70 -65.49 -6.62
CA ALA A 262 99.65 -64.49 -7.10
C ALA A 262 101.09 -64.99 -7.15
N SER A 263 101.47 -65.91 -6.23
CA SER A 263 102.80 -66.56 -6.24
C SER A 263 103.04 -67.46 -7.44
N VAL A 264 101.92 -68.03 -8.03
CA VAL A 264 102.01 -68.92 -9.16
C VAL A 264 101.77 -68.21 -10.49
N TYR A 265 100.90 -67.15 -10.47
CA TYR A 265 100.55 -66.34 -11.60
C TYR A 265 100.67 -64.84 -11.30
N PRO A 266 101.85 -64.25 -11.43
CA PRO A 266 102.14 -62.90 -10.95
C PRO A 266 101.31 -61.76 -11.52
N LYS A 267 100.67 -61.97 -12.69
CA LYS A 267 99.75 -61.05 -13.30
C LYS A 267 98.51 -60.78 -12.41
N THR A 268 98.17 -61.67 -11.48
CA THR A 268 97.03 -61.48 -10.58
C THR A 268 97.31 -60.61 -9.38
N GLN A 269 98.59 -60.35 -9.07
CA GLN A 269 98.95 -59.51 -7.95
C GLN A 269 98.45 -58.05 -8.09
N GLU A 270 98.60 -57.50 -9.26
CA GLU A 270 98.12 -56.11 -9.51
C GLU A 270 96.59 -56.04 -9.42
N LEU A 271 95.84 -57.06 -9.93
CA LEU A 271 94.35 -57.11 -9.81
C LEU A 271 93.92 -57.34 -8.37
N ALA A 272 94.62 -58.15 -7.58
CA ALA A 272 94.40 -58.34 -6.15
C ALA A 272 94.55 -57.01 -5.37
N ASN A 273 95.65 -56.27 -5.60
CA ASN A 273 95.89 -54.99 -4.95
C ASN A 273 94.85 -53.96 -5.31
N ARG A 274 94.34 -53.96 -6.57
CA ARG A 274 93.29 -53.06 -6.98
C ARG A 274 91.94 -53.38 -6.31
N LEU A 275 91.62 -54.69 -6.19
CA LEU A 275 90.43 -55.11 -5.49
C LEU A 275 90.53 -54.83 -3.98
N ASP A 276 91.75 -54.91 -3.39
CA ASP A 276 91.94 -54.59 -1.98
C ASP A 276 91.73 -53.10 -1.73
N SER A 277 92.19 -52.24 -2.67
CA SER A 277 91.90 -50.79 -2.61
C SER A 277 90.42 -50.49 -2.76
N VAL A 278 89.70 -51.16 -3.68
CA VAL A 278 88.26 -51.03 -3.85
C VAL A 278 87.51 -51.52 -2.62
N HIS A 279 88.00 -52.62 -1.97
CA HIS A 279 87.38 -53.11 -0.73
C HIS A 279 87.46 -52.05 0.37
N ILE A 280 88.63 -51.40 0.61
CA ILE A 280 88.79 -50.36 1.61
C ILE A 280 87.82 -49.20 1.33
N GLU A 281 87.72 -48.74 0.08
CA GLU A 281 86.82 -47.65 -0.31
C GLU A 281 85.34 -48.02 -0.14
N LEU A 282 84.97 -49.26 -0.51
CA LEU A 282 83.58 -49.74 -0.33
C LEU A 282 83.22 -49.91 1.15
N ASP A 283 84.23 -50.33 2.02
CA ASP A 283 84.01 -50.47 3.46
C ASP A 283 83.80 -49.10 4.11
N ASP A 284 84.55 -48.06 3.70
CA ASP A 284 84.34 -46.68 4.14
C ASP A 284 82.96 -46.16 3.73
N ILE A 285 82.55 -46.34 2.47
CA ILE A 285 81.24 -45.95 1.99
C ILE A 285 80.12 -46.67 2.76
N ALA A 286 80.28 -47.97 3.04
CA ALA A 286 79.35 -48.76 3.81
C ALA A 286 79.18 -48.25 5.24
N HIS A 287 80.32 -47.84 5.88
CA HIS A 287 80.27 -47.21 7.21
C HIS A 287 79.58 -45.84 7.20
N GLU A 288 79.81 -45.01 6.18
CA GLU A 288 79.09 -43.72 6.01
C GLU A 288 77.60 -43.92 5.81
N VAL A 289 77.15 -44.85 4.94
CA VAL A 289 75.78 -45.18 4.72
C VAL A 289 75.08 -45.70 5.98
N ALA A 290 75.77 -46.55 6.78
CA ALA A 290 75.28 -47.05 8.05
C ALA A 290 75.12 -45.92 9.09
N ALA A 291 76.05 -44.98 9.15
CA ALA A 291 75.95 -43.80 10.02
C ALA A 291 74.77 -42.86 9.60
N ASP A 292 74.58 -42.62 8.31
CA ASP A 292 73.48 -41.82 7.80
C ASP A 292 72.09 -42.46 8.11
N MET A 293 72.02 -43.81 8.05
CA MET A 293 70.81 -44.54 8.41
C MET A 293 70.39 -44.30 9.88
N GLU A 294 71.34 -44.21 10.81
CA GLU A 294 71.07 -43.92 12.22
C GLU A 294 70.66 -42.45 12.48
N SER A 295 71.11 -41.55 11.62
CA SER A 295 70.86 -40.10 11.76
C SER A 295 69.47 -39.67 11.34
N ILE A 296 68.71 -40.44 10.52
CA ILE A 296 67.40 -40.10 10.00
C ILE A 296 66.33 -40.51 11.01
N ASP A 297 65.74 -39.50 11.66
CA ASP A 297 64.61 -39.67 12.57
C ASP A 297 63.30 -39.77 11.76
N PHE A 298 62.74 -40.94 11.67
CA PHE A 298 61.48 -41.24 10.99
C PHE A 298 60.57 -42.01 11.93
N ASP A 299 59.47 -41.35 12.29
CA ASP A 299 58.37 -41.93 13.11
C ASP A 299 57.13 -42.27 12.26
N PRO A 300 56.91 -43.53 11.89
CA PRO A 300 55.76 -43.95 11.13
C PRO A 300 54.45 -43.64 11.86
N SER A 301 54.42 -43.73 13.19
CA SER A 301 53.17 -43.50 13.97
C SER A 301 52.75 -42.04 13.88
N ARG A 302 53.75 -41.11 13.83
CA ARG A 302 53.45 -39.69 13.62
C ARG A 302 52.93 -39.41 12.23
N GLN A 303 53.49 -40.07 11.21
CA GLN A 303 53.00 -39.95 9.82
C GLN A 303 51.54 -40.43 9.69
N ASP A 304 51.19 -41.60 10.25
CA ASP A 304 49.85 -42.13 10.26
C ASP A 304 48.87 -41.16 10.98
N ALA A 305 49.29 -40.57 12.09
CA ALA A 305 48.51 -39.60 12.83
C ALA A 305 48.22 -38.32 12.01
N ILE A 306 49.23 -37.81 11.27
CA ILE A 306 49.08 -36.66 10.37
C ILE A 306 48.12 -36.96 9.25
N ILE A 307 48.24 -38.10 8.57
CA ILE A 307 47.34 -38.52 7.50
C ILE A 307 45.91 -38.61 8.01
N ALA A 308 45.69 -39.28 9.13
CA ALA A 308 44.35 -39.41 9.71
C ALA A 308 43.75 -38.04 10.07
N ARG A 309 44.56 -37.11 10.56
CA ARG A 309 44.07 -35.74 10.89
C ARG A 309 43.76 -34.92 9.65
N LEU A 310 44.62 -34.97 8.64
CA LEU A 310 44.37 -34.30 7.34
C LEU A 310 43.14 -34.87 6.65
N ASP A 311 42.93 -36.18 6.63
CA ASP A 311 41.75 -36.83 6.08
C ASP A 311 40.47 -36.34 6.77
N GLN A 312 40.50 -36.15 8.09
CA GLN A 312 39.38 -35.58 8.83
C GLN A 312 39.09 -34.14 8.39
N ILE A 313 40.12 -33.29 8.25
CA ILE A 313 39.99 -31.90 7.81
C ILE A 313 39.43 -31.85 6.38
N TYR A 314 40.02 -32.60 5.44
CA TYR A 314 39.54 -32.64 4.04
C TYR A 314 38.11 -33.17 3.91
N SER A 315 37.72 -34.17 4.70
CA SER A 315 36.37 -34.68 4.74
C SER A 315 35.36 -33.61 5.17
N LEU A 316 35.72 -32.80 6.17
CA LEU A 316 34.87 -31.67 6.61
C LEU A 316 34.82 -30.57 5.56
N GLN A 317 35.97 -30.22 4.94
CA GLN A 317 36.00 -29.23 3.86
C GLN A 317 35.13 -29.65 2.68
N GLN A 318 35.22 -30.90 2.26
CA GLN A 318 34.42 -31.44 1.18
C GLN A 318 32.91 -31.43 1.53
N LYS A 319 32.57 -31.87 2.76
CA LYS A 319 31.19 -31.92 3.23
C LYS A 319 30.56 -30.54 3.27
N TYR A 320 31.28 -29.54 3.76
CA TYR A 320 30.79 -28.17 3.91
C TYR A 320 31.10 -27.27 2.71
N ARG A 321 31.78 -27.81 1.68
CA ARG A 321 32.14 -27.11 0.42
C ARG A 321 32.98 -25.86 0.67
N VAL A 322 33.94 -25.95 1.55
CA VAL A 322 34.88 -24.89 1.86
C VAL A 322 36.29 -25.38 1.56
N SER A 323 37.26 -24.46 1.46
CA SER A 323 38.61 -24.77 1.02
C SER A 323 39.66 -24.70 2.13
N THR A 324 39.34 -24.06 3.26
CA THR A 324 40.30 -23.82 4.34
C THR A 324 39.71 -24.13 5.72
N VAL A 325 40.58 -24.37 6.70
CA VAL A 325 40.17 -24.51 8.11
C VAL A 325 39.57 -23.19 8.64
N ALA A 326 40.07 -22.05 8.21
CA ALA A 326 39.54 -20.74 8.58
C ALA A 326 38.08 -20.58 8.15
N GLU A 327 37.70 -21.03 6.94
CA GLU A 327 36.33 -21.03 6.48
C GLU A 327 35.45 -21.98 7.29
N LEU A 328 35.92 -23.15 7.72
CA LEU A 328 35.19 -24.04 8.63
C LEU A 328 34.93 -23.40 9.99
N LEU A 329 35.92 -22.69 10.55
CA LEU A 329 35.77 -21.95 11.81
C LEU A 329 34.79 -20.78 11.67
N GLN A 330 34.82 -20.04 10.56
CA GLN A 330 33.84 -19.00 10.26
C GLN A 330 32.43 -19.57 10.15
N LEU A 331 32.28 -20.71 9.48
CA LEU A 331 31.01 -21.42 9.38
C LEU A 331 30.49 -21.84 10.77
N GLN A 332 31.35 -22.41 11.61
CA GLN A 332 31.01 -22.79 12.98
C GLN A 332 30.53 -21.58 13.79
N ALA A 333 31.24 -20.44 13.72
CA ALA A 333 30.85 -19.21 14.40
C ALA A 333 29.50 -18.68 13.89
N SER A 334 29.25 -18.72 12.58
CA SER A 334 27.97 -18.33 11.98
C SER A 334 26.81 -19.20 12.45
N ILE A 335 27.01 -20.54 12.51
CA ILE A 335 26.00 -21.47 13.00
C ILE A 335 25.72 -21.22 14.49
N GLN A 336 26.75 -20.98 15.29
CA GLN A 336 26.59 -20.64 16.71
C GLN A 336 25.74 -19.38 16.89
N GLN A 337 26.03 -18.33 16.13
CA GLN A 337 25.25 -17.08 16.19
C GLN A 337 23.78 -17.31 15.81
N GLN A 338 23.50 -18.17 14.82
CA GLN A 338 22.13 -18.54 14.45
C GLN A 338 21.42 -19.29 15.58
N LEU A 339 22.07 -20.25 16.23
CA LEU A 339 21.54 -20.98 17.37
C LEU A 339 21.23 -20.07 18.55
N GLU A 340 22.16 -19.17 18.90
CA GLU A 340 21.97 -18.16 19.95
C GLU A 340 20.80 -17.23 19.64
N SER A 341 20.61 -16.83 18.37
CA SER A 341 19.48 -16.01 17.97
C SER A 341 18.13 -16.73 18.13
N ILE A 342 18.08 -18.05 17.88
CA ILE A 342 16.89 -18.88 18.10
C ILE A 342 16.58 -18.99 19.60
N GLU A 343 17.58 -19.18 20.45
CA GLU A 343 17.40 -19.27 21.91
C GLU A 343 16.92 -17.95 22.54
N ASN A 344 17.38 -16.80 22.02
CA ASN A 344 16.97 -15.48 22.51
C ASN A 344 15.59 -15.05 21.99
N ALA A 345 15.12 -15.64 20.89
CA ALA A 345 13.86 -15.27 20.27
C ALA A 345 12.62 -15.48 21.16
N ASP A 346 12.64 -16.44 22.07
CA ASP A 346 11.54 -16.66 23.03
C ASP A 346 11.38 -15.48 23.99
N GLY A 347 12.50 -14.87 24.43
CA GLY A 347 12.49 -13.67 25.25
C GLY A 347 11.93 -12.45 24.50
N ASP A 348 12.36 -12.23 23.27
CA ASP A 348 11.88 -11.14 22.42
C ASP A 348 10.39 -11.34 22.05
N LEU A 349 9.96 -12.57 21.81
CA LEU A 349 8.57 -12.92 21.56
C LEU A 349 7.67 -12.59 22.76
N ALA A 350 8.11 -12.92 23.98
CA ALA A 350 7.36 -12.61 25.20
C ALA A 350 7.22 -11.09 25.41
N LEU A 351 8.28 -10.32 25.20
CA LEU A 351 8.28 -8.86 25.28
C LEU A 351 7.34 -8.24 24.23
N LEU A 352 7.43 -8.72 23.00
CA LEU A 352 6.59 -8.18 21.92
C LEU A 352 5.11 -8.54 22.09
N ARG A 353 4.79 -9.72 22.62
CA ARG A 353 3.41 -10.07 23.02
C ARG A 353 2.88 -9.16 24.12
N GLN A 354 3.70 -8.80 25.08
CA GLN A 354 3.33 -7.84 26.11
C GLN A 354 3.11 -6.44 25.54
N GLU A 355 3.97 -6.00 24.60
CA GLU A 355 3.78 -4.73 23.90
C GLU A 355 2.44 -4.70 23.14
N VAL A 356 2.16 -5.75 22.33
CA VAL A 356 0.90 -5.89 21.58
C VAL A 356 -0.31 -5.83 22.52
N ALA A 357 -0.29 -6.58 23.63
CA ALA A 357 -1.38 -6.55 24.61
C ALA A 357 -1.56 -5.16 25.24
N GLY A 358 -0.47 -4.44 25.51
CA GLY A 358 -0.51 -3.07 26.01
C GLY A 358 -1.11 -2.09 25.01
N GLN A 359 -0.69 -2.16 23.74
CA GLN A 359 -1.22 -1.32 22.66
C GLN A 359 -2.68 -1.65 22.34
N GLU A 360 -3.06 -2.93 22.35
CA GLU A 360 -4.45 -3.34 22.17
C GLU A 360 -5.35 -2.76 23.26
N LYS A 361 -4.92 -2.83 24.52
CA LYS A 361 -5.66 -2.26 25.64
C LYS A 361 -5.88 -0.77 25.47
N LEU A 362 -4.82 -0.01 25.17
CA LEU A 362 -4.90 1.44 24.92
C LEU A 362 -5.83 1.75 23.76
N CYS A 363 -5.72 1.00 22.66
CA CYS A 363 -6.58 1.16 21.48
C CYS A 363 -8.06 0.93 21.84
N ARG A 364 -8.38 -0.11 22.63
CA ARG A 364 -9.73 -0.39 23.11
C ARG A 364 -10.27 0.69 24.05
N GLU A 365 -9.44 1.26 24.91
CA GLU A 365 -9.82 2.39 25.76
C GLU A 365 -10.19 3.62 24.92
N LYS A 366 -9.40 3.93 23.87
CA LYS A 366 -9.70 5.02 22.94
C LYS A 366 -10.96 4.75 22.11
N ALA A 367 -11.15 3.50 21.64
CA ALA A 367 -12.37 3.09 20.97
C ALA A 367 -13.61 3.27 21.85
N GLN A 368 -13.51 2.93 23.13
CA GLN A 368 -14.61 3.11 24.08
C GLN A 368 -14.97 4.59 24.30
N GLN A 369 -13.98 5.49 24.32
CA GLN A 369 -14.23 6.94 24.36
C GLN A 369 -15.02 7.39 23.11
N LEU A 370 -14.63 6.93 21.92
CA LEU A 370 -15.39 7.18 20.70
C LEU A 370 -16.82 6.64 20.76
N THR A 371 -17.01 5.42 21.25
CA THR A 371 -18.34 4.82 21.40
C THR A 371 -19.25 5.65 22.32
N LEU A 372 -18.72 6.16 23.42
CA LEU A 372 -19.47 7.04 24.34
C LEU A 372 -19.86 8.36 23.67
N SER A 373 -18.93 9.00 22.97
CA SER A 373 -19.17 10.23 22.21
C SER A 373 -20.22 10.01 21.12
N ARG A 374 -20.11 8.93 20.36
CA ARG A 374 -21.05 8.53 19.29
C ARG A 374 -22.43 8.23 19.84
N THR A 375 -22.55 7.51 20.94
CA THR A 375 -23.83 7.19 21.58
C THR A 375 -24.54 8.44 22.09
N ALA A 376 -23.78 9.39 22.67
CA ALA A 376 -24.34 10.68 23.08
C ALA A 376 -24.84 11.51 21.90
N SER A 377 -24.11 11.49 20.78
CA SER A 377 -24.45 12.22 19.57
C SER A 377 -25.59 11.55 18.79
N ALA A 378 -25.69 10.23 18.83
CA ALA A 378 -26.83 9.50 18.26
C ALA A 378 -28.17 10.08 18.73
N ARG A 379 -28.29 10.40 20.04
CA ARG A 379 -29.50 11.03 20.61
C ARG A 379 -29.77 12.42 20.05
N LYS A 380 -28.71 13.21 19.82
CA LYS A 380 -28.85 14.54 19.19
C LYS A 380 -29.32 14.41 17.74
N VAL A 381 -28.72 13.47 16.99
CA VAL A 381 -29.14 13.18 15.60
C VAL A 381 -30.62 12.77 15.54
N GLU A 382 -31.06 11.87 16.42
CA GLU A 382 -32.47 11.44 16.50
C GLU A 382 -33.43 12.62 16.74
N ALA A 383 -33.12 13.46 17.73
CA ALA A 383 -33.95 14.62 18.07
C ALA A 383 -34.00 15.65 16.93
N GLU A 384 -32.87 15.96 16.34
CA GLU A 384 -32.74 16.91 15.23
C GLU A 384 -33.47 16.41 13.97
N MET A 385 -33.28 15.12 13.65
CA MET A 385 -33.98 14.51 12.51
C MET A 385 -35.51 14.52 12.70
N HIS A 386 -35.98 14.24 13.89
CA HIS A 386 -37.42 14.35 14.20
C HIS A 386 -37.91 15.78 14.00
N ALA A 387 -37.20 16.77 14.54
CA ALA A 387 -37.58 18.18 14.42
C ALA A 387 -37.62 18.66 12.94
N ARG A 388 -36.75 18.16 12.08
CA ARG A 388 -36.67 18.52 10.66
C ARG A 388 -37.67 17.75 9.77
N LEU A 389 -37.91 16.46 10.05
CA LEU A 389 -38.73 15.61 9.20
C LEU A 389 -40.27 15.83 9.41
N VAL A 390 -40.70 16.21 10.62
CA VAL A 390 -42.10 16.50 10.90
C VAL A 390 -42.65 17.64 10.01
N PRO A 391 -41.96 18.82 9.92
CA PRO A 391 -42.38 19.89 9.00
C PRO A 391 -42.34 19.51 7.51
N LEU A 392 -41.49 18.55 7.14
CA LEU A 392 -41.34 18.02 5.79
C LEU A 392 -42.40 16.97 5.43
N GLY A 393 -43.50 16.89 6.18
CA GLY A 393 -44.64 16.06 5.87
C GLY A 393 -44.53 14.61 6.32
N ILE A 394 -43.70 14.33 7.34
CA ILE A 394 -43.57 13.01 7.97
C ILE A 394 -43.95 13.14 9.47
N PRO A 395 -45.25 13.39 9.80
CA PRO A 395 -45.63 13.73 11.19
C PRO A 395 -45.48 12.59 12.19
N ASN A 396 -45.42 11.35 11.71
CA ASN A 396 -45.29 10.16 12.55
C ASN A 396 -43.90 9.51 12.41
N VAL A 397 -42.90 10.29 12.01
CA VAL A 397 -41.55 9.79 11.83
C VAL A 397 -41.00 9.17 13.12
N ARG A 398 -40.40 8.03 12.97
CA ARG A 398 -39.48 7.46 13.95
C ARG A 398 -38.10 7.34 13.29
N PHE A 399 -37.12 7.94 13.92
CA PHE A 399 -35.72 7.91 13.46
C PHE A 399 -34.88 7.51 14.65
N GLU A 400 -34.15 6.41 14.54
CA GLU A 400 -33.30 5.88 15.59
C GLU A 400 -31.89 5.66 15.03
N VAL A 401 -30.89 5.93 15.85
CA VAL A 401 -29.46 5.74 15.51
C VAL A 401 -28.90 4.63 16.39
N GLU A 402 -28.71 3.48 15.80
CA GLU A 402 -28.20 2.30 16.51
C GLU A 402 -26.67 2.27 16.40
N VAL A 403 -25.99 2.32 17.55
CA VAL A 403 -24.53 2.18 17.64
C VAL A 403 -24.23 0.80 18.18
N LYS A 404 -23.75 -0.11 17.33
CA LYS A 404 -23.45 -1.51 17.65
C LYS A 404 -21.95 -1.72 17.79
N PRO A 405 -21.52 -2.59 18.73
CA PRO A 405 -20.13 -3.02 18.77
C PRO A 405 -19.71 -3.71 17.49
N ALA A 406 -18.52 -3.38 17.00
CA ALA A 406 -17.90 -3.99 15.83
C ALA A 406 -16.43 -4.37 16.13
N PRO A 407 -15.80 -5.23 15.32
CA PRO A 407 -14.36 -5.45 15.42
C PRO A 407 -13.58 -4.14 15.26
N LEU A 408 -12.43 -4.05 15.94
CA LEU A 408 -11.53 -2.91 15.81
C LEU A 408 -11.12 -2.70 14.33
N SER A 409 -11.36 -1.49 13.85
CA SER A 409 -11.03 -1.05 12.50
C SER A 409 -10.36 0.34 12.55
N ALA A 410 -9.92 0.86 11.41
CA ALA A 410 -9.36 2.21 11.34
C ALA A 410 -10.34 3.32 11.78
N SER A 411 -11.66 3.06 11.76
CA SER A 411 -12.71 4.00 12.13
C SER A 411 -13.23 3.81 13.57
N GLY A 412 -12.71 2.87 14.34
CA GLY A 412 -13.16 2.58 15.71
C GLY A 412 -13.62 1.14 15.89
N ALA A 413 -14.47 0.94 16.89
CA ALA A 413 -15.07 -0.35 17.24
C ALA A 413 -16.61 -0.33 17.14
N ASP A 414 -17.17 0.56 16.33
CA ASP A 414 -18.61 0.78 16.21
C ASP A 414 -19.09 0.60 14.79
N HIS A 415 -20.28 0.03 14.66
CA HIS A 415 -21.08 0.02 13.46
C HIS A 415 -22.34 0.84 13.71
N VAL A 416 -22.56 1.88 12.90
CA VAL A 416 -23.69 2.80 13.05
C VAL A 416 -24.74 2.53 11.98
N VAL A 417 -25.99 2.35 12.41
CA VAL A 417 -27.13 2.11 11.52
C VAL A 417 -28.24 3.10 11.81
N PHE A 418 -28.65 3.84 10.78
CA PHE A 418 -29.83 4.70 10.84
C PHE A 418 -31.08 3.88 10.52
N LEU A 419 -31.99 3.84 11.47
CA LEU A 419 -33.29 3.18 11.35
C LEU A 419 -34.38 4.23 11.17
N PHE A 420 -35.29 3.95 10.26
CA PHE A 420 -36.38 4.89 9.88
C PHE A 420 -37.71 4.19 9.74
N SER A 421 -38.77 4.90 10.11
CA SER A 421 -40.15 4.57 9.77
C SER A 421 -40.97 5.86 9.62
N ALA A 422 -41.70 6.00 8.52
CA ALA A 422 -42.54 7.17 8.24
C ALA A 422 -43.92 7.11 8.92
N ASN A 423 -44.41 5.92 9.27
CA ASN A 423 -45.80 5.70 9.68
C ASN A 423 -45.90 4.97 11.03
N ARG A 424 -46.97 5.24 11.78
CA ARG A 424 -47.28 4.47 13.00
C ARG A 424 -47.62 3.03 12.64
N GLY A 425 -47.02 2.08 13.35
CA GLY A 425 -47.28 0.64 13.15
C GLY A 425 -46.38 -0.03 12.09
N THR A 426 -45.62 0.73 11.30
CA THR A 426 -44.58 0.16 10.42
C THR A 426 -43.31 -0.11 11.24
N PRO A 427 -42.66 -1.29 11.13
CA PRO A 427 -41.43 -1.55 11.85
C PRO A 427 -40.32 -0.58 11.40
N LEU A 428 -39.39 -0.27 12.31
CA LEU A 428 -38.17 0.42 11.99
C LEU A 428 -37.32 -0.48 11.07
N GLN A 429 -36.81 0.09 10.01
CA GLN A 429 -35.91 -0.60 9.07
C GLN A 429 -34.75 0.31 8.70
N PRO A 430 -33.60 -0.25 8.31
CA PRO A 430 -32.48 0.55 7.83
C PRO A 430 -32.92 1.55 6.75
N VAL A 431 -32.45 2.79 6.84
CA VAL A 431 -32.80 3.85 5.87
C VAL A 431 -32.50 3.42 4.44
N SER A 432 -31.47 2.59 4.25
CA SER A 432 -31.10 1.99 2.96
C SER A 432 -32.16 1.09 2.33
N GLN A 433 -33.11 0.59 3.12
CA GLN A 433 -34.17 -0.33 2.69
C GLN A 433 -35.54 0.38 2.50
N VAL A 434 -35.60 1.69 2.70
CA VAL A 434 -36.83 2.47 2.53
C VAL A 434 -37.21 2.54 1.05
N ALA A 435 -38.43 2.14 0.73
CA ALA A 435 -38.90 2.02 -0.66
C ALA A 435 -39.31 3.37 -1.31
N SER A 436 -39.62 4.40 -0.50
CA SER A 436 -40.12 5.69 -1.00
C SER A 436 -38.98 6.66 -1.31
N GLY A 437 -38.75 6.94 -2.60
CA GLY A 437 -37.71 7.90 -3.04
C GLY A 437 -37.90 9.30 -2.44
N GLY A 438 -39.16 9.79 -2.34
CA GLY A 438 -39.45 11.09 -1.75
C GLY A 438 -39.20 11.16 -0.24
N GLU A 439 -39.39 10.07 0.51
CA GLU A 439 -39.06 10.01 1.94
C GLU A 439 -37.54 10.02 2.15
N ILE A 440 -36.81 9.24 1.37
CA ILE A 440 -35.35 9.21 1.42
C ILE A 440 -34.76 10.57 1.06
N ALA A 441 -35.29 11.26 0.04
CA ALA A 441 -34.85 12.60 -0.35
C ALA A 441 -34.99 13.60 0.81
N ARG A 442 -36.12 13.57 1.55
CA ARG A 442 -36.33 14.42 2.73
C ARG A 442 -35.40 14.05 3.90
N VAL A 443 -35.16 12.76 4.14
CA VAL A 443 -34.19 12.30 5.14
C VAL A 443 -32.79 12.81 4.76
N MET A 444 -32.37 12.68 3.50
CA MET A 444 -31.06 13.16 3.05
C MET A 444 -30.92 14.67 3.14
N LEU A 445 -31.95 15.45 2.71
CA LEU A 445 -31.94 16.90 2.86
C LEU A 445 -31.78 17.30 4.34
N SER A 446 -32.50 16.62 5.24
CA SER A 446 -32.45 16.89 6.67
C SER A 446 -31.06 16.56 7.26
N LEU A 447 -30.46 15.42 6.88
CA LEU A 447 -29.11 15.04 7.29
C LEU A 447 -28.06 16.03 6.77
N LYS A 448 -28.14 16.39 5.49
CA LYS A 448 -27.20 17.36 4.88
C LYS A 448 -27.33 18.75 5.52
N ALA A 449 -28.55 19.21 5.79
CA ALA A 449 -28.77 20.46 6.49
C ALA A 449 -28.20 20.45 7.92
N MET A 450 -28.31 19.32 8.63
CA MET A 450 -27.76 19.14 9.98
C MET A 450 -26.23 19.20 9.98
N ILE A 451 -25.57 18.50 9.06
CA ILE A 451 -24.11 18.45 9.01
C ILE A 451 -23.49 19.66 8.28
N SER A 452 -24.26 20.36 7.45
CA SER A 452 -23.76 21.52 6.69
C SER A 452 -23.22 22.64 7.60
N GLY A 453 -23.68 22.73 8.85
CA GLY A 453 -23.15 23.62 9.88
C GLY A 453 -21.67 23.37 10.21
N THR A 454 -21.23 22.13 10.15
CA THR A 454 -19.93 21.66 10.60
C THR A 454 -18.97 21.37 9.45
N ILE A 455 -19.48 20.77 8.36
CA ILE A 455 -18.67 20.49 7.16
C ILE A 455 -18.63 21.75 6.29
N LYS A 456 -17.42 22.23 6.01
CA LYS A 456 -17.17 23.34 5.10
C LYS A 456 -17.06 22.84 3.64
N LEU A 457 -18.14 22.27 3.08
CA LEU A 457 -18.19 21.96 1.65
C LEU A 457 -18.49 23.24 0.86
N PRO A 458 -17.69 23.56 -0.17
CA PRO A 458 -17.87 24.78 -0.96
C PRO A 458 -19.20 24.85 -1.72
N THR A 459 -19.64 23.73 -2.31
CA THR A 459 -20.85 23.69 -3.16
C THR A 459 -21.65 22.40 -2.90
N ILE A 460 -22.96 22.54 -2.75
CA ILE A 460 -23.92 21.40 -2.65
C ILE A 460 -24.92 21.54 -3.78
N ILE A 461 -25.13 20.46 -4.55
CA ILE A 461 -26.08 20.39 -5.65
C ILE A 461 -27.17 19.37 -5.33
N PHE A 462 -28.41 19.80 -5.33
CA PHE A 462 -29.57 18.94 -5.18
C PHE A 462 -30.26 18.73 -6.54
N ASP A 463 -30.34 17.49 -7.00
CA ASP A 463 -30.95 17.13 -8.28
C ASP A 463 -32.25 16.38 -8.06
N GLU A 464 -33.38 17.04 -8.45
CA GLU A 464 -34.73 16.50 -8.42
C GLU A 464 -35.14 15.83 -7.10
N ILE A 465 -34.69 16.40 -5.95
CA ILE A 465 -35.05 15.88 -4.61
C ILE A 465 -36.51 16.17 -4.22
N ASP A 466 -37.17 16.97 -5.03
CA ASP A 466 -38.57 17.42 -4.89
C ASP A 466 -39.57 16.47 -5.55
N THR A 467 -39.18 15.33 -6.06
CA THR A 467 -40.06 14.34 -6.67
C THR A 467 -41.05 13.78 -5.66
N GLY A 468 -42.33 13.84 -5.98
CA GLY A 468 -43.44 13.34 -5.14
C GLY A 468 -43.80 14.23 -3.96
N VAL A 469 -43.35 15.49 -3.96
CA VAL A 469 -43.69 16.50 -2.94
C VAL A 469 -44.67 17.53 -3.51
N SER A 470 -45.46 18.15 -2.67
CA SER A 470 -46.41 19.17 -3.06
C SER A 470 -46.37 20.43 -2.21
N GLY A 471 -46.71 21.56 -2.80
CA GLY A 471 -47.00 22.87 -2.21
C GLY A 471 -46.21 23.22 -0.94
N LYS A 472 -46.84 23.06 0.22
CA LYS A 472 -46.25 23.45 1.53
C LYS A 472 -44.97 22.69 1.90
N ILE A 473 -44.83 21.43 1.46
CA ILE A 473 -43.64 20.64 1.75
C ILE A 473 -42.47 21.16 0.90
N ALA A 474 -42.69 21.43 -0.38
CA ALA A 474 -41.73 22.01 -1.29
C ALA A 474 -41.21 23.37 -0.76
N GLU A 475 -42.12 24.21 -0.24
CA GLU A 475 -41.78 25.49 0.37
C GLU A 475 -40.83 25.31 1.59
N LYS A 476 -41.14 24.31 2.47
CA LYS A 476 -40.25 24.00 3.62
C LYS A 476 -38.89 23.46 3.20
N MET A 477 -38.84 22.62 2.14
CA MET A 477 -37.58 22.16 1.57
C MET A 477 -36.75 23.33 1.04
N ALA A 478 -37.41 24.28 0.33
CA ALA A 478 -36.74 25.48 -0.19
C ALA A 478 -36.17 26.36 0.94
N MET A 479 -36.91 26.53 2.05
CA MET A 479 -36.41 27.26 3.24
C MET A 479 -35.13 26.61 3.80
N ILE A 480 -35.13 25.28 3.92
CA ILE A 480 -33.94 24.56 4.40
C ILE A 480 -32.73 24.79 3.47
N MET A 481 -32.93 24.73 2.14
CA MET A 481 -31.87 24.96 1.16
C MET A 481 -31.38 26.42 1.17
N GLU A 482 -32.27 27.37 1.35
CA GLU A 482 -31.98 28.79 1.51
C GLU A 482 -31.14 29.03 2.79
N ASP A 483 -31.55 28.46 3.95
CA ASP A 483 -30.83 28.53 5.19
C ASP A 483 -29.42 27.92 5.07
N MET A 484 -29.28 26.80 4.35
CA MET A 484 -28.00 26.20 4.05
C MET A 484 -27.09 27.11 3.23
N GLY A 485 -27.67 27.90 2.30
CA GLY A 485 -26.95 28.88 1.48
C GLY A 485 -26.58 30.18 2.20
N ALA A 486 -27.35 30.58 3.24
CA ALA A 486 -27.18 31.87 3.92
C ALA A 486 -25.84 32.04 4.65
N GLY A 487 -25.17 30.96 5.05
CA GLY A 487 -23.88 30.98 5.75
C GLY A 487 -22.64 31.23 4.88
N GLY A 488 -22.80 31.82 3.69
CA GLY A 488 -21.70 32.02 2.73
C GLY A 488 -21.30 30.76 1.98
N ARG A 489 -22.24 29.81 1.86
CA ARG A 489 -22.11 28.57 1.10
C ARG A 489 -22.86 28.70 -0.21
N GLN A 490 -22.64 27.76 -1.10
CA GLN A 490 -23.36 27.69 -2.35
C GLN A 490 -24.22 26.41 -2.38
N VAL A 491 -25.52 26.63 -2.55
CA VAL A 491 -26.51 25.56 -2.73
C VAL A 491 -27.16 25.76 -4.09
N ILE A 492 -27.16 24.72 -4.92
CA ILE A 492 -27.77 24.72 -6.25
C ILE A 492 -28.85 23.65 -6.25
N SER A 493 -30.11 24.02 -6.54
CA SER A 493 -31.20 23.05 -6.68
C SER A 493 -31.70 22.97 -8.12
N ILE A 494 -31.69 21.78 -8.68
CA ILE A 494 -32.35 21.47 -9.94
C ILE A 494 -33.79 21.06 -9.60
N THR A 495 -34.76 21.83 -10.02
CA THR A 495 -36.15 21.68 -9.59
C THR A 495 -37.15 21.88 -10.74
N HIS A 496 -38.31 21.27 -10.60
CA HIS A 496 -39.48 21.51 -11.44
C HIS A 496 -40.63 22.15 -10.65
N LEU A 497 -40.41 22.45 -9.35
CA LEU A 497 -41.46 23.05 -8.50
C LEU A 497 -41.31 24.56 -8.37
N PRO A 498 -42.34 25.34 -8.68
CA PRO A 498 -42.31 26.81 -8.62
C PRO A 498 -42.04 27.32 -7.19
N GLN A 499 -42.45 26.57 -6.14
CA GLN A 499 -42.21 26.94 -4.74
C GLN A 499 -40.71 26.91 -4.37
N ILE A 500 -39.94 26.02 -5.00
CA ILE A 500 -38.49 25.98 -4.79
C ILE A 500 -37.82 27.03 -5.67
N ALA A 501 -38.23 27.12 -6.95
CA ALA A 501 -37.66 28.03 -7.91
C ALA A 501 -37.81 29.50 -7.51
N SER A 502 -38.92 29.87 -6.84
CA SER A 502 -39.17 31.24 -6.37
C SER A 502 -38.20 31.72 -5.29
N ARG A 503 -37.66 30.78 -4.47
CA ARG A 503 -36.77 31.12 -3.33
C ARG A 503 -35.30 31.28 -3.70
N GLY A 504 -34.84 30.75 -4.86
CA GLY A 504 -33.45 30.92 -5.28
C GLY A 504 -33.09 32.40 -5.45
N LEU A 505 -31.96 32.85 -4.96
CA LEU A 505 -31.42 34.20 -5.25
C LEU A 505 -31.10 34.37 -6.72
N HIS A 506 -30.55 33.32 -7.33
CA HIS A 506 -30.18 33.27 -8.74
C HIS A 506 -30.93 32.15 -9.41
N HIS A 507 -31.52 32.46 -10.58
CA HIS A 507 -32.36 31.54 -11.33
C HIS A 507 -31.75 31.32 -12.72
N TYR A 508 -31.40 30.09 -13.01
CA TYR A 508 -30.89 29.65 -14.31
C TYR A 508 -31.92 28.80 -15.02
N LYS A 509 -32.03 28.97 -16.34
CA LYS A 509 -32.93 28.18 -17.17
C LYS A 509 -32.12 27.38 -18.19
N VAL A 510 -32.41 26.07 -18.29
CA VAL A 510 -31.89 25.18 -19.33
C VAL A 510 -32.98 25.01 -20.40
N GLU A 511 -32.62 25.33 -21.62
CA GLU A 511 -33.50 25.30 -22.79
C GLU A 511 -32.88 24.45 -23.90
N LYS A 512 -33.74 23.78 -24.68
CA LYS A 512 -33.34 23.13 -25.93
C LYS A 512 -33.69 24.00 -27.11
N THR A 513 -32.80 24.06 -28.06
CA THR A 513 -33.03 24.72 -29.33
C THR A 513 -32.73 23.74 -30.47
N ASP A 514 -33.71 23.54 -31.33
CA ASP A 514 -33.48 22.74 -32.54
C ASP A 514 -32.79 23.61 -33.59
N THR A 515 -31.61 23.18 -33.99
CA THR A 515 -30.81 23.81 -35.05
C THR A 515 -30.78 22.88 -36.28
N PRO A 516 -30.40 23.37 -37.46
CA PRO A 516 -30.23 22.52 -38.64
C PRO A 516 -29.22 21.38 -38.45
N GLU A 517 -28.35 21.55 -37.45
CA GLU A 517 -27.26 20.62 -37.09
C GLU A 517 -27.63 19.64 -35.96
N GLY A 518 -28.85 19.75 -35.41
CA GLY A 518 -29.39 18.91 -34.32
C GLY A 518 -29.92 19.72 -33.16
N THR A 519 -30.31 19.01 -32.08
CA THR A 519 -30.79 19.67 -30.85
C THR A 519 -29.60 20.11 -29.99
N GLU A 520 -29.60 21.36 -29.57
CA GLU A 520 -28.60 21.94 -28.65
C GLU A 520 -29.22 22.35 -27.33
N SER A 521 -28.46 22.16 -26.25
CA SER A 521 -28.85 22.59 -24.90
C SER A 521 -28.04 23.80 -24.50
N HIS A 522 -28.77 24.84 -24.06
CA HIS A 522 -28.19 26.10 -23.57
C HIS A 522 -28.64 26.33 -22.13
N MET A 523 -27.81 27.05 -21.36
CA MET A 523 -28.17 27.48 -20.02
C MET A 523 -27.85 28.96 -19.89
N ARG A 524 -28.77 29.72 -19.28
CA ARG A 524 -28.57 31.15 -19.02
C ARG A 524 -29.18 31.56 -17.69
N GLN A 525 -28.68 32.59 -17.09
CA GLN A 525 -29.28 33.24 -15.94
C GLN A 525 -30.48 34.09 -16.39
N LEU A 526 -31.59 34.01 -15.66
CA LEU A 526 -32.79 34.79 -15.91
C LEU A 526 -32.70 36.18 -15.26
N SER A 527 -33.16 37.18 -15.97
CA SER A 527 -33.44 38.53 -15.40
C SER A 527 -34.66 38.44 -14.47
N ALA A 528 -34.89 39.50 -13.69
CA ALA A 528 -36.04 39.57 -12.78
C ALA A 528 -37.39 39.39 -13.49
N ASP A 529 -37.56 40.00 -14.67
CA ASP A 529 -38.81 39.92 -15.45
C ASP A 529 -38.97 38.54 -16.08
N GLU A 530 -37.90 37.95 -16.63
CA GLU A 530 -37.91 36.61 -17.20
C GLU A 530 -38.21 35.55 -16.13
N ARG A 531 -37.75 35.76 -14.90
CA ARG A 531 -38.02 34.90 -13.76
C ARG A 531 -39.50 34.85 -13.39
N VAL A 532 -40.21 36.00 -13.44
CA VAL A 532 -41.67 36.04 -13.25
C VAL A 532 -42.35 35.18 -14.30
N GLY A 533 -41.95 35.34 -15.57
CA GLY A 533 -42.51 34.55 -16.68
C GLY A 533 -42.27 33.06 -16.53
N GLU A 534 -41.04 32.64 -16.14
CA GLU A 534 -40.71 31.24 -15.95
C GLU A 534 -41.51 30.61 -14.80
N ILE A 535 -41.61 31.29 -13.66
CA ILE A 535 -42.43 30.79 -12.53
C ILE A 535 -43.92 30.74 -12.89
N ALA A 536 -44.43 31.71 -13.65
CA ALA A 536 -45.81 31.68 -14.14
C ALA A 536 -46.05 30.49 -15.09
N MET A 537 -45.08 30.18 -15.96
CA MET A 537 -45.14 29.02 -16.83
C MET A 537 -45.09 27.69 -16.04
N MET A 538 -44.27 27.62 -14.99
CA MET A 538 -44.22 26.45 -14.09
C MET A 538 -45.54 26.25 -13.32
N LEU A 539 -46.30 27.31 -13.05
CA LEU A 539 -47.60 27.26 -12.38
C LEU A 539 -48.77 26.87 -13.29
N SER A 540 -48.77 27.31 -14.56
CA SER A 540 -49.92 27.20 -15.48
C SER A 540 -49.67 26.33 -16.71
N GLY A 541 -48.41 25.89 -16.93
CA GLY A 541 -48.01 25.25 -18.19
C GLY A 541 -47.82 26.29 -19.32
N GLU A 542 -47.87 25.86 -20.58
CA GLU A 542 -47.61 26.69 -21.76
C GLU A 542 -48.52 27.93 -21.89
N ASN A 543 -49.76 27.86 -21.36
CA ASN A 543 -50.70 28.97 -21.41
C ASN A 543 -50.56 29.86 -20.17
N VAL A 544 -49.65 30.84 -20.24
CA VAL A 544 -49.45 31.80 -19.16
C VAL A 544 -50.61 32.78 -19.10
N THR A 545 -51.38 32.74 -18.01
CA THR A 545 -52.51 33.63 -17.74
C THR A 545 -52.08 34.81 -16.87
N GLU A 546 -52.82 35.91 -16.85
CA GLU A 546 -52.55 37.04 -15.95
C GLU A 546 -52.59 36.61 -14.48
N ALA A 547 -53.53 35.73 -14.12
CA ALA A 547 -53.60 35.15 -12.77
C ALA A 547 -52.32 34.34 -12.40
N ALA A 548 -51.73 33.64 -13.37
CA ALA A 548 -50.46 32.95 -13.15
C ALA A 548 -49.30 33.92 -12.94
N LEU A 549 -49.28 35.04 -13.67
CA LEU A 549 -48.29 36.11 -13.47
C LEU A 549 -48.42 36.78 -12.10
N GLU A 550 -49.64 37.06 -11.66
CA GLU A 550 -49.91 37.60 -10.32
C GLU A 550 -49.46 36.64 -9.22
N ASN A 551 -49.76 35.35 -9.36
CA ASN A 551 -49.31 34.31 -8.42
C ASN A 551 -47.77 34.18 -8.40
N ALA A 552 -47.14 34.26 -9.57
CA ALA A 552 -45.67 34.24 -9.67
C ALA A 552 -45.04 35.45 -8.96
N ARG A 553 -45.59 36.66 -9.17
CA ARG A 553 -45.15 37.87 -8.46
C ARG A 553 -45.35 37.75 -6.95
N ALA A 554 -46.49 37.19 -6.50
CA ALA A 554 -46.74 36.94 -5.09
C ALA A 554 -45.73 35.99 -4.47
N LEU A 555 -45.41 34.87 -5.15
CA LEU A 555 -44.38 33.92 -4.70
C LEU A 555 -42.99 34.56 -4.60
N LEU A 556 -42.65 35.41 -5.56
CA LEU A 556 -41.35 36.10 -5.58
C LEU A 556 -41.26 37.24 -4.57
N SER A 557 -42.39 37.90 -4.22
CA SER A 557 -42.42 39.03 -3.26
C SER A 557 -42.45 38.58 -1.80
N THR A 558 -42.63 37.31 -1.54
CA THR A 558 -42.63 36.75 -0.18
C THR A 558 -41.21 36.56 0.40
N HIS A 559 -40.25 36.93 -0.38
CA HIS A 559 -38.81 36.77 -0.11
C HIS A 559 -38.02 38.02 -0.55
#